data_3eddc846596f6d4ae22344ca1ce9a155
#
_entry.id   3eddc846596f6d4ae22344ca1ce9a155
#
_cell.length_a   1.000
_cell.length_b   1.000
_cell.length_c   1.000
_cell.angle_alpha   90.00
_cell.angle_beta   90.00
_cell.angle_gamma   90.00
#
_symmetry.space_group_name_H-M   'P 1'
#
loop_
_entity.id
_entity.type
_entity.pdbx_description
1 polymer ?
#
loop_
_entity_poly.entity_id
_entity_poly.type
_entity_poly.pdbx_seq_one_letter_code
_entity_poly.pdbx_strand_id
1 'polypeptide(L)'
;PNGAGKTTTFYMIIGLIAPDQGRVILNSVEIGKMPMYERARKGITYLPQEPSIFRKLTVEENILAILETLPLTRGERLARLRELLKELNISHLAKNKAYSLSGGERRRVEITRAMVLSPSFILLDEPFAGIDPLVVQDIQNVIRQLKEKGIGVIITDHNVRETLHVCDRAYILNEGKILESGTPEEIARSIKAREIYLGEHFCLETQPLLPRLG
;
A
#
# COMPACT_ATOMS: atom_id res chain seq x y z
N PRO A 1 17.89 -1.58 -1.02
CA PRO A 1 18.51 -2.40 0.02
C PRO A 1 17.91 -2.16 1.40
N ASN A 2 18.13 -3.07 2.36
CA ASN A 2 17.77 -2.82 3.76
C ASN A 2 18.64 -1.67 4.30
N GLY A 3 18.07 -0.85 5.19
CA GLY A 3 18.76 0.33 5.73
C GLY A 3 18.89 1.52 4.76
N ALA A 4 18.37 1.45 3.55
CA ALA A 4 18.45 2.53 2.55
C ALA A 4 17.63 3.79 2.89
N GLY A 5 16.78 3.76 3.93
CA GLY A 5 15.94 4.89 4.34
C GLY A 5 14.49 4.83 3.84
N LYS A 6 14.02 3.70 3.29
CA LYS A 6 12.65 3.54 2.77
C LYS A 6 11.58 3.81 3.84
N THR A 7 11.59 3.06 4.92
CA THR A 7 10.65 3.20 6.05
C THR A 7 10.77 4.58 6.72
N THR A 8 11.98 5.12 6.84
CA THR A 8 12.20 6.49 7.34
C THR A 8 11.50 7.53 6.46
N THR A 9 11.59 7.38 5.14
CA THR A 9 10.88 8.24 4.19
C THR A 9 9.37 8.14 4.38
N PHE A 10 8.83 6.93 4.55
CA PHE A 10 7.41 6.76 4.86
C PHE A 10 7.03 7.43 6.18
N TYR A 11 7.82 7.27 7.22
CA TYR A 11 7.57 7.91 8.52
C TYR A 11 7.56 9.44 8.44
N MET A 12 8.40 10.03 7.59
CA MET A 12 8.36 11.47 7.31
C MET A 12 7.08 11.87 6.56
N ILE A 13 6.65 11.08 5.57
CA ILE A 13 5.42 11.36 4.79
C ILE A 13 4.18 11.28 5.68
N ILE A 14 4.08 10.27 6.55
CA ILE A 14 2.90 10.09 7.42
C ILE A 14 2.96 10.94 8.71
N GLY A 15 4.11 11.55 9.03
CA GLY A 15 4.27 12.44 10.17
C GLY A 15 4.60 11.76 11.50
N LEU A 16 5.19 10.56 11.47
CA LEU A 16 5.79 9.91 12.64
C LEU A 16 7.16 10.50 12.97
N ILE A 17 7.89 10.96 11.95
CA ILE A 17 9.19 11.63 12.07
C ILE A 17 9.10 12.94 11.31
N ALA A 18 9.61 14.02 11.92
CA ALA A 18 9.75 15.30 11.23
C ALA A 18 11.02 15.29 10.35
N PRO A 19 10.95 15.76 9.09
CA PRO A 19 12.16 15.94 8.30
C PRO A 19 12.97 17.13 8.84
N ASP A 20 14.30 16.98 8.91
CA ASP A 20 15.20 18.07 9.31
C ASP A 20 15.19 19.21 8.27
N GLN A 21 15.03 18.86 6.99
CA GLN A 21 14.97 19.80 5.87
C GLN A 21 13.96 19.30 4.81
N GLY A 22 13.52 20.23 3.97
CA GLY A 22 12.57 19.93 2.90
C GLY A 22 11.12 20.10 3.34
N ARG A 23 10.19 19.67 2.46
CA ARG A 23 8.75 19.83 2.64
C ARG A 23 8.00 18.58 2.22
N VAL A 24 6.90 18.28 2.87
CA VAL A 24 5.93 17.26 2.43
C VAL A 24 4.69 18.00 1.93
N ILE A 25 4.37 17.81 0.65
CA ILE A 25 3.27 18.51 -0.03
C ILE A 25 2.28 17.46 -0.55
N LEU A 26 1.02 17.62 -0.24
CA LEU A 26 -0.09 16.81 -0.72
C LEU A 26 -1.09 17.72 -1.43
N ASN A 27 -1.37 17.49 -2.71
CA ASN A 27 -2.33 18.28 -3.49
C ASN A 27 -2.13 19.80 -3.32
N SER A 28 -0.89 20.26 -3.47
CA SER A 28 -0.46 21.66 -3.29
C SER A 28 -0.55 22.22 -1.86
N VAL A 29 -0.90 21.40 -0.88
CA VAL A 29 -0.95 21.77 0.54
C VAL A 29 0.27 21.22 1.25
N GLU A 30 1.03 22.09 1.97
CA GLU A 30 2.12 21.66 2.80
C GLU A 30 1.61 21.00 4.08
N ILE A 31 1.96 19.74 4.28
CA ILE A 31 1.52 18.92 5.42
C ILE A 31 2.65 18.57 6.40
N GLY A 32 3.87 19.06 6.16
CA GLY A 32 5.06 18.66 6.92
C GLY A 32 4.94 18.88 8.43
N LYS A 33 4.19 19.88 8.87
CA LYS A 33 3.95 20.19 10.30
C LYS A 33 2.68 19.56 10.89
N MET A 34 1.86 18.91 10.05
CA MET A 34 0.62 18.28 10.51
C MET A 34 0.92 16.96 11.20
N PRO A 35 0.26 16.64 12.33
CA PRO A 35 0.36 15.35 12.97
C PRO A 35 -0.28 14.25 12.10
N MET A 36 0.08 12.99 12.35
CA MET A 36 -0.33 11.84 11.55
C MET A 36 -1.86 11.76 11.33
N TYR A 37 -2.65 12.00 12.36
CA TYR A 37 -4.12 11.91 12.26
C TYR A 37 -4.73 12.97 11.34
N GLU A 38 -4.13 14.16 11.27
CA GLU A 38 -4.57 15.21 10.33
C GLU A 38 -4.19 14.85 8.89
N ARG A 39 -2.98 14.29 8.68
CA ARG A 39 -2.56 13.79 7.35
C ARG A 39 -3.47 12.65 6.89
N ALA A 40 -3.89 11.76 7.79
CA ALA A 40 -4.85 10.71 7.48
C ALA A 40 -6.20 11.29 7.02
N ARG A 41 -6.72 12.32 7.70
CA ARG A 41 -7.93 13.05 7.30
C ARG A 41 -7.76 13.83 5.98
N LYS A 42 -6.53 14.19 5.62
CA LYS A 42 -6.19 14.81 4.33
C LYS A 42 -6.07 13.80 3.19
N GLY A 43 -6.15 12.51 3.50
CA GLY A 43 -6.18 11.44 2.51
C GLY A 43 -4.87 10.65 2.36
N ILE A 44 -4.00 10.61 3.37
CA ILE A 44 -2.84 9.72 3.39
C ILE A 44 -3.07 8.62 4.42
N THR A 45 -3.07 7.37 3.98
CA THR A 45 -3.12 6.21 4.89
C THR A 45 -1.86 5.36 4.76
N TYR A 46 -1.52 4.67 5.83
CA TYR A 46 -0.31 3.86 5.92
C TYR A 46 -0.62 2.45 6.42
N LEU A 47 -0.11 1.48 5.71
CA LEU A 47 -0.12 0.08 6.10
C LEU A 47 1.30 -0.38 6.40
N PRO A 48 1.61 -0.67 7.66
CA PRO A 48 2.92 -1.17 8.06
C PRO A 48 3.19 -2.57 7.52
N GLN A 49 4.45 -2.98 7.57
CA GLN A 49 4.89 -4.34 7.25
C GLN A 49 4.24 -5.36 8.20
N GLU A 50 4.22 -5.05 9.50
CA GLU A 50 3.60 -5.93 10.49
C GLU A 50 2.06 -5.85 10.44
N PRO A 51 1.37 -6.97 10.68
CA PRO A 51 -0.09 -7.00 10.70
C PRO A 51 -0.69 -6.03 11.72
N SER A 52 -1.54 -5.12 11.24
CA SER A 52 -2.20 -4.09 12.05
C SER A 52 -3.65 -4.42 12.41
N ILE A 53 -4.15 -5.60 12.04
CA ILE A 53 -5.53 -6.02 12.24
C ILE A 53 -5.85 -6.31 13.71
N PHE A 54 -7.04 -5.95 14.17
CA PHE A 54 -7.55 -6.31 15.50
C PHE A 54 -7.94 -7.79 15.52
N ARG A 55 -7.03 -8.65 15.94
CA ARG A 55 -7.13 -10.11 15.82
C ARG A 55 -8.38 -10.73 16.43
N LYS A 56 -8.89 -10.19 17.55
CA LYS A 56 -10.06 -10.69 18.28
C LYS A 56 -11.40 -10.19 17.72
N LEU A 57 -11.38 -9.19 16.84
CA LEU A 57 -12.57 -8.67 16.19
C LEU A 57 -12.87 -9.47 14.90
N THR A 58 -14.13 -9.44 14.46
CA THR A 58 -14.51 -9.92 13.13
C THR A 58 -14.00 -8.96 12.05
N VAL A 59 -14.08 -9.37 10.79
CA VAL A 59 -13.74 -8.50 9.65
C VAL A 59 -14.59 -7.25 9.65
N GLU A 60 -15.92 -7.38 9.79
CA GLU A 60 -16.82 -6.22 9.85
C GLU A 60 -16.55 -5.32 11.05
N GLU A 61 -16.28 -5.89 12.24
CA GLU A 61 -15.92 -5.13 13.44
C GLU A 61 -14.61 -4.35 13.25
N ASN A 62 -13.64 -4.92 12.54
CA ASN A 62 -12.38 -4.24 12.19
C ASN A 62 -12.60 -2.98 11.34
N ILE A 63 -13.54 -3.03 10.39
CA ILE A 63 -13.86 -1.91 9.52
C ILE A 63 -14.75 -0.89 10.26
N LEU A 64 -15.75 -1.38 11.02
CA LEU A 64 -16.64 -0.56 11.82
C LEU A 64 -15.87 0.27 12.85
N ALA A 65 -14.84 -0.28 13.50
CA ALA A 65 -14.02 0.44 14.46
C ALA A 65 -13.42 1.75 13.89
N ILE A 66 -13.12 1.77 12.59
CA ILE A 66 -12.66 3.01 11.94
C ILE A 66 -13.84 3.88 11.48
N LEU A 67 -14.91 3.27 10.93
CA LEU A 67 -16.11 4.01 10.54
C LEU A 67 -16.76 4.77 11.71
N GLU A 68 -16.64 4.27 12.93
CA GLU A 68 -17.14 4.90 14.15
C GLU A 68 -16.41 6.20 14.50
N THR A 69 -15.19 6.41 13.99
CA THR A 69 -14.46 7.67 14.17
C THR A 69 -14.94 8.79 13.25
N LEU A 70 -15.81 8.46 12.29
CA LEU A 70 -16.35 9.41 11.33
C LEU A 70 -17.75 9.94 11.79
N PRO A 71 -18.10 11.18 11.42
CA PRO A 71 -19.39 11.80 11.76
C PRO A 71 -20.52 11.22 10.87
N LEU A 72 -20.69 9.90 10.90
CA LEU A 72 -21.71 9.17 10.14
C LEU A 72 -22.79 8.63 11.07
N THR A 73 -24.04 8.61 10.62
CA THR A 73 -25.12 7.90 11.29
C THR A 73 -24.90 6.38 11.25
N ARG A 74 -25.60 5.64 12.10
CA ARG A 74 -25.52 4.17 12.10
C ARG A 74 -25.88 3.57 10.74
N GLY A 75 -26.88 4.12 10.07
CA GLY A 75 -27.32 3.67 8.75
C GLY A 75 -26.25 3.87 7.68
N GLU A 76 -25.65 5.06 7.65
CA GLU A 76 -24.55 5.38 6.74
C GLU A 76 -23.32 4.50 6.97
N ARG A 77 -22.95 4.25 8.24
CA ARG A 77 -21.85 3.33 8.57
C ARG A 77 -22.07 1.92 8.02
N LEU A 78 -23.28 1.38 8.19
CA LEU A 78 -23.62 0.05 7.70
C LEU A 78 -23.69 -0.01 6.17
N ALA A 79 -24.15 1.04 5.51
CA ALA A 79 -24.12 1.15 4.06
C ALA A 79 -22.65 1.16 3.56
N ARG A 80 -21.83 2.03 4.13
CA ARG A 80 -20.42 2.14 3.77
C ARG A 80 -19.62 0.87 4.05
N LEU A 81 -19.91 0.17 5.16
CA LEU A 81 -19.34 -1.13 5.46
C LEU A 81 -19.59 -2.15 4.34
N ARG A 82 -20.86 -2.24 3.87
CA ARG A 82 -21.22 -3.21 2.81
C ARG A 82 -20.50 -2.88 1.49
N GLU A 83 -20.39 -1.61 1.14
CA GLU A 83 -19.65 -1.15 -0.03
C GLU A 83 -18.19 -1.57 0.06
N LEU A 84 -17.51 -1.22 1.15
CA LEU A 84 -16.10 -1.52 1.39
C LEU A 84 -15.81 -3.03 1.34
N LEU A 85 -16.65 -3.85 1.96
CA LEU A 85 -16.52 -5.31 1.93
C LEU A 85 -16.65 -5.88 0.50
N LYS A 86 -17.54 -5.29 -0.30
CA LYS A 86 -17.76 -5.69 -1.70
C LYS A 86 -16.59 -5.25 -2.59
N GLU A 87 -16.03 -4.08 -2.34
CA GLU A 87 -14.96 -3.48 -3.16
C GLU A 87 -13.72 -4.37 -3.29
N LEU A 88 -13.30 -5.03 -2.20
CA LEU A 88 -12.17 -5.95 -2.19
C LEU A 88 -12.59 -7.43 -2.07
N ASN A 89 -13.85 -7.73 -2.39
CA ASN A 89 -14.38 -9.09 -2.49
C ASN A 89 -14.22 -9.91 -1.19
N ILE A 90 -14.42 -9.27 -0.02
CA ILE A 90 -14.31 -9.89 1.31
C ILE A 90 -15.63 -9.98 2.06
N SER A 91 -16.77 -9.78 1.38
CA SER A 91 -18.11 -9.84 2.01
C SER A 91 -18.40 -11.18 2.67
N HIS A 92 -17.91 -12.27 2.09
CA HIS A 92 -18.08 -13.64 2.62
C HIS A 92 -17.31 -13.86 3.93
N LEU A 93 -16.32 -13.03 4.23
CA LEU A 93 -15.49 -13.09 5.43
C LEU A 93 -16.01 -12.20 6.58
N ALA A 94 -17.06 -11.41 6.35
CA ALA A 94 -17.52 -10.35 7.26
C ALA A 94 -17.63 -10.80 8.73
N LYS A 95 -18.16 -11.99 8.98
CA LYS A 95 -18.36 -12.58 10.31
C LYS A 95 -17.18 -13.39 10.84
N ASN A 96 -16.16 -13.64 10.03
CA ASN A 96 -14.98 -14.38 10.45
C ASN A 96 -14.13 -13.56 11.41
N LYS A 97 -13.59 -14.19 12.43
CA LYS A 97 -12.61 -13.54 13.33
C LYS A 97 -11.28 -13.34 12.59
N ALA A 98 -10.66 -12.19 12.79
CA ALA A 98 -9.45 -11.82 12.05
C ALA A 98 -8.26 -12.76 12.26
N TYR A 99 -8.20 -13.47 13.40
CA TYR A 99 -7.16 -14.47 13.64
C TYR A 99 -7.28 -15.72 12.77
N SER A 100 -8.46 -16.00 12.21
CA SER A 100 -8.70 -17.18 11.34
C SER A 100 -8.42 -16.93 9.86
N LEU A 101 -8.09 -15.71 9.48
CA LEU A 101 -7.84 -15.32 8.10
C LEU A 101 -6.47 -15.80 7.62
N SER A 102 -6.41 -16.22 6.35
CA SER A 102 -5.15 -16.39 5.62
C SER A 102 -4.38 -15.07 5.50
N GLY A 103 -3.11 -15.13 5.11
CA GLY A 103 -2.27 -13.93 4.92
C GLY A 103 -2.87 -12.95 3.91
N GLY A 104 -3.34 -13.45 2.77
CA GLY A 104 -3.95 -12.63 1.72
C GLY A 104 -5.28 -12.01 2.13
N GLU A 105 -6.17 -12.81 2.76
CA GLU A 105 -7.44 -12.30 3.29
C GLU A 105 -7.21 -11.21 4.34
N ARG A 106 -6.28 -11.43 5.25
CA ARG A 106 -5.89 -10.44 6.25
C ARG A 106 -5.42 -9.15 5.62
N ARG A 107 -4.55 -9.23 4.61
CA ARG A 107 -4.04 -8.05 3.91
C ARG A 107 -5.15 -7.28 3.19
N ARG A 108 -6.11 -7.98 2.57
CA ARG A 108 -7.30 -7.34 1.98
C ARG A 108 -8.13 -6.59 3.03
N VAL A 109 -8.33 -7.17 4.21
CA VAL A 109 -9.05 -6.51 5.32
C VAL A 109 -8.30 -5.27 5.81
N GLU A 110 -6.98 -5.33 5.94
CA GLU A 110 -6.15 -4.18 6.33
C GLU A 110 -6.24 -3.04 5.29
N ILE A 111 -6.17 -3.38 4.00
CA ILE A 111 -6.34 -2.40 2.92
C ILE A 111 -7.77 -1.81 2.96
N THR A 112 -8.80 -2.66 3.16
CA THR A 112 -10.18 -2.20 3.28
C THR A 112 -10.34 -1.21 4.45
N ARG A 113 -9.70 -1.47 5.59
CA ARG A 113 -9.65 -0.51 6.70
C ARG A 113 -9.01 0.83 6.31
N ALA A 114 -7.92 0.78 5.56
CA ALA A 114 -7.25 1.98 5.06
C ALA A 114 -8.15 2.80 4.13
N MET A 115 -9.03 2.14 3.38
CA MET A 115 -9.98 2.78 2.46
C MET A 115 -11.17 3.48 3.15
N VAL A 116 -11.40 3.23 4.43
CA VAL A 116 -12.51 3.85 5.20
C VAL A 116 -12.47 5.38 5.12
N LEU A 117 -11.29 5.97 5.17
CA LEU A 117 -11.08 7.41 5.11
C LEU A 117 -11.11 7.98 3.69
N SER A 118 -11.43 7.17 2.67
CA SER A 118 -11.40 7.57 1.26
C SER A 118 -10.08 8.25 0.88
N PRO A 119 -8.94 7.58 1.05
CA PRO A 119 -7.64 8.19 0.88
C PRO A 119 -7.37 8.57 -0.58
N SER A 120 -6.59 9.65 -0.77
CA SER A 120 -5.97 9.97 -2.06
C SER A 120 -4.71 9.13 -2.30
N PHE A 121 -4.01 8.75 -1.20
CA PHE A 121 -2.79 7.94 -1.23
C PHE A 121 -2.78 6.89 -0.14
N ILE A 122 -2.36 5.68 -0.50
CA ILE A 122 -2.08 4.59 0.43
C ILE A 122 -0.59 4.25 0.34
N LEU A 123 0.09 4.25 1.49
CA LEU A 123 1.48 3.84 1.62
C LEU A 123 1.52 2.38 2.11
N LEU A 124 2.14 1.50 1.34
CA LEU A 124 2.31 0.09 1.65
C LEU A 124 3.78 -0.20 1.96
N ASP A 125 4.09 -0.53 3.20
CA ASP A 125 5.45 -0.87 3.62
C ASP A 125 5.66 -2.38 3.50
N GLU A 126 6.58 -2.78 2.62
CA GLU A 126 6.97 -4.14 2.29
C GLU A 126 5.77 -5.11 2.10
N PRO A 127 4.79 -4.79 1.20
CA PRO A 127 3.59 -5.60 1.04
C PRO A 127 3.84 -7.01 0.50
N PHE A 128 4.99 -7.27 -0.10
CA PHE A 128 5.35 -8.57 -0.69
C PHE A 128 6.35 -9.37 0.16
N ALA A 129 6.76 -8.85 1.32
CA ALA A 129 7.76 -9.50 2.16
C ALA A 129 7.22 -10.77 2.82
N GLY A 130 7.93 -11.89 2.64
CA GLY A 130 7.66 -13.14 3.37
C GLY A 130 6.31 -13.80 3.08
N ILE A 131 5.70 -13.54 1.92
CA ILE A 131 4.40 -14.09 1.53
C ILE A 131 4.52 -15.06 0.35
N ASP A 132 3.53 -15.97 0.27
CA ASP A 132 3.41 -16.95 -0.80
C ASP A 132 3.19 -16.27 -2.17
N PRO A 133 3.79 -16.80 -3.27
CA PRO A 133 3.60 -16.25 -4.62
C PRO A 133 2.14 -16.07 -5.06
N LEU A 134 1.24 -16.95 -4.66
CA LEU A 134 -0.20 -16.80 -4.96
C LEU A 134 -0.80 -15.58 -4.26
N VAL A 135 -0.39 -15.32 -3.03
CA VAL A 135 -0.82 -14.14 -2.26
C VAL A 135 -0.22 -12.85 -2.83
N VAL A 136 1.00 -12.90 -3.39
CA VAL A 136 1.61 -11.77 -4.11
C VAL A 136 0.71 -11.31 -5.26
N GLN A 137 0.24 -12.24 -6.11
CA GLN A 137 -0.66 -11.92 -7.22
C GLN A 137 -1.97 -11.28 -6.73
N ASP A 138 -2.53 -11.78 -5.64
CA ASP A 138 -3.71 -11.21 -5.01
C ASP A 138 -3.49 -9.75 -4.58
N ILE A 139 -2.37 -9.45 -3.93
CA ILE A 139 -2.02 -8.09 -3.50
C ILE A 139 -1.78 -7.19 -4.72
N GLN A 140 -1.09 -7.69 -5.76
CA GLN A 140 -0.91 -6.96 -7.01
C GLN A 140 -2.24 -6.59 -7.66
N ASN A 141 -3.22 -7.51 -7.67
CA ASN A 141 -4.56 -7.24 -8.18
C ASN A 141 -5.28 -6.17 -7.35
N VAL A 142 -5.15 -6.21 -6.03
CA VAL A 142 -5.70 -5.16 -5.14
C VAL A 142 -5.06 -3.80 -5.44
N ILE A 143 -3.74 -3.73 -5.63
CA ILE A 143 -3.04 -2.49 -5.99
C ILE A 143 -3.56 -1.93 -7.31
N ARG A 144 -3.76 -2.78 -8.33
CA ARG A 144 -4.34 -2.35 -9.62
C ARG A 144 -5.76 -1.79 -9.44
N GLN A 145 -6.60 -2.46 -8.66
CA GLN A 145 -7.95 -1.98 -8.34
C GLN A 145 -7.94 -0.61 -7.63
N LEU A 146 -7.03 -0.39 -6.69
CA LEU A 146 -6.87 0.91 -6.03
C LEU A 146 -6.49 2.00 -7.03
N LYS A 147 -5.55 1.70 -7.94
CA LYS A 147 -5.13 2.59 -9.01
C LYS A 147 -6.28 2.94 -9.97
N GLU A 148 -7.08 1.95 -10.40
CA GLU A 148 -8.27 2.14 -11.25
C GLU A 148 -9.30 3.07 -10.59
N LYS A 149 -9.35 3.11 -9.27
CA LYS A 149 -10.18 4.04 -8.48
C LYS A 149 -9.57 5.42 -8.30
N GLY A 150 -8.41 5.69 -8.90
CA GLY A 150 -7.71 6.96 -8.77
C GLY A 150 -6.98 7.14 -7.44
N ILE A 151 -6.78 6.08 -6.67
CA ILE A 151 -6.00 6.11 -5.42
C ILE A 151 -4.54 5.92 -5.78
N GLY A 152 -3.68 6.88 -5.41
CA GLY A 152 -2.24 6.74 -5.53
C GLY A 152 -1.71 5.70 -4.54
N VAL A 153 -0.85 4.79 -5.01
CA VAL A 153 -0.23 3.78 -4.15
C VAL A 153 1.28 4.00 -4.14
N ILE A 154 1.86 4.17 -2.97
CA ILE A 154 3.30 4.25 -2.78
C ILE A 154 3.74 2.97 -2.06
N ILE A 155 4.72 2.28 -2.64
CA ILE A 155 5.18 0.98 -2.15
C ILE A 155 6.66 1.08 -1.81
N THR A 156 7.05 0.58 -0.65
CA THR A 156 8.43 0.21 -0.37
C THR A 156 8.52 -1.30 -0.32
N ASP A 157 9.47 -1.90 -1.02
CA ASP A 157 9.72 -3.33 -0.93
C ASP A 157 11.18 -3.64 -1.33
N HIS A 158 11.66 -4.77 -0.89
CA HIS A 158 12.93 -5.34 -1.34
C HIS A 158 12.73 -6.35 -2.48
N ASN A 159 11.50 -6.81 -2.72
CA ASN A 159 11.15 -7.66 -3.84
C ASN A 159 10.92 -6.81 -5.10
N VAL A 160 12.02 -6.54 -5.80
CA VAL A 160 12.03 -5.62 -6.94
C VAL A 160 11.12 -6.08 -8.06
N ARG A 161 11.18 -7.37 -8.41
CA ARG A 161 10.40 -7.93 -9.51
C ARG A 161 8.92 -7.66 -9.31
N GLU A 162 8.38 -8.04 -8.15
CA GLU A 162 6.96 -7.90 -7.83
C GLU A 162 6.52 -6.44 -7.76
N THR A 163 7.41 -5.57 -7.25
CA THR A 163 7.16 -4.12 -7.18
C THR A 163 7.11 -3.49 -8.56
N LEU A 164 8.08 -3.80 -9.44
CA LEU A 164 8.14 -3.24 -10.79
C LEU A 164 6.94 -3.68 -11.65
N HIS A 165 6.34 -4.84 -11.38
CA HIS A 165 5.14 -5.31 -12.09
C HIS A 165 3.87 -4.49 -11.82
N VAL A 166 3.82 -3.69 -10.77
CA VAL A 166 2.61 -2.94 -10.36
C VAL A 166 2.79 -1.43 -10.35
N CYS A 167 4.01 -0.93 -10.37
CA CYS A 167 4.27 0.50 -10.31
C CYS A 167 4.38 1.13 -11.72
N ASP A 168 4.04 2.42 -11.83
CA ASP A 168 4.27 3.22 -13.04
C ASP A 168 5.64 3.89 -13.02
N ARG A 169 6.17 4.12 -11.82
CA ARG A 169 7.47 4.75 -11.60
C ARG A 169 8.13 4.17 -10.37
N ALA A 170 9.43 3.95 -10.44
CA ALA A 170 10.22 3.43 -9.34
C ALA A 170 11.38 4.36 -8.99
N TYR A 171 11.80 4.31 -7.73
CA TYR A 171 12.94 5.02 -7.18
C TYR A 171 13.81 4.03 -6.42
N ILE A 172 15.07 3.90 -6.78
CA ILE A 172 16.03 3.11 -6.03
C ILE A 172 16.69 4.02 -5.00
N LEU A 173 16.46 3.71 -3.72
CA LEU A 173 17.15 4.39 -2.62
C LEU A 173 18.39 3.59 -2.22
N ASN A 174 19.49 4.30 -2.00
CA ASN A 174 20.71 3.77 -1.40
C ASN A 174 21.31 4.81 -0.47
N GLU A 175 21.63 4.43 0.77
CA GLU A 175 22.22 5.32 1.78
C GLU A 175 21.49 6.66 1.93
N GLY A 176 20.15 6.63 1.95
CA GLY A 176 19.31 7.83 2.08
C GLY A 176 19.23 8.73 0.86
N LYS A 177 19.79 8.33 -0.29
CA LYS A 177 19.77 9.09 -1.55
C LYS A 177 19.02 8.31 -2.64
N ILE A 178 18.39 9.07 -3.55
CA ILE A 178 17.86 8.48 -4.78
C ILE A 178 19.04 8.17 -5.72
N LEU A 179 19.30 6.89 -5.93
CA LEU A 179 20.34 6.39 -6.81
C LEU A 179 19.91 6.45 -8.27
N GLU A 180 18.66 6.03 -8.54
CA GLU A 180 18.07 5.92 -9.87
C GLU A 180 16.55 6.14 -9.76
N SER A 181 15.93 6.64 -10.83
CA SER A 181 14.47 6.78 -10.90
C SER A 181 13.99 6.70 -12.35
N GLY A 182 12.86 6.06 -12.59
CA GLY A 182 12.30 5.92 -13.93
C GLY A 182 11.10 4.98 -13.97
N THR A 183 10.66 4.65 -15.17
CA THR A 183 9.68 3.57 -15.39
C THR A 183 10.29 2.21 -15.03
N PRO A 184 9.49 1.16 -14.83
CA PRO A 184 9.97 -0.19 -14.60
C PRO A 184 11.00 -0.65 -15.66
N GLU A 185 10.75 -0.33 -16.93
CA GLU A 185 11.63 -0.70 -18.06
C GLU A 185 12.95 0.07 -18.03
N GLU A 186 12.91 1.36 -17.69
CA GLU A 186 14.11 2.19 -17.53
C GLU A 186 14.98 1.68 -16.39
N ILE A 187 14.37 1.38 -15.24
CA ILE A 187 15.06 0.80 -14.08
C ILE A 187 15.67 -0.57 -14.42
N ALA A 188 14.93 -1.44 -15.10
CA ALA A 188 15.41 -2.77 -15.49
C ALA A 188 16.60 -2.73 -16.47
N ARG A 189 16.72 -1.65 -17.27
CA ARG A 189 17.82 -1.43 -18.23
C ARG A 189 18.99 -0.66 -17.66
N SER A 190 18.83 -0.01 -16.52
CA SER A 190 19.87 0.80 -15.90
C SER A 190 21.06 -0.06 -15.47
N ILE A 191 22.24 0.22 -16.03
CA ILE A 191 23.50 -0.44 -15.65
C ILE A 191 23.75 -0.25 -14.16
N LYS A 192 23.60 0.97 -13.67
CA LYS A 192 23.80 1.34 -12.27
C LYS A 192 22.84 0.60 -11.31
N ALA A 193 21.59 0.43 -11.72
CA ALA A 193 20.61 -0.33 -10.95
C ALA A 193 20.97 -1.83 -10.90
N ARG A 194 21.45 -2.38 -12.01
CA ARG A 194 21.90 -3.78 -12.09
C ARG A 194 23.14 -4.04 -11.24
N GLU A 195 24.16 -3.23 -11.34
CA GLU A 195 25.41 -3.39 -10.58
C GLU A 195 25.20 -3.34 -9.06
N ILE A 196 24.32 -2.43 -8.59
CA ILE A 196 24.16 -2.16 -7.15
C ILE A 196 23.04 -2.98 -6.50
N TYR A 197 21.98 -3.30 -7.26
CA TYR A 197 20.77 -3.83 -6.63
C TYR A 197 20.07 -4.98 -7.36
N LEU A 198 19.96 -4.95 -8.70
CA LEU A 198 19.16 -5.92 -9.44
C LEU A 198 19.94 -7.21 -9.76
N GLY A 199 21.26 -7.11 -9.91
CA GLY A 199 22.11 -8.14 -10.50
C GLY A 199 22.13 -8.11 -12.04
N GLU A 200 23.24 -8.58 -12.63
CA GLU A 200 23.51 -8.49 -14.07
C GLU A 200 22.46 -9.20 -14.94
N HIS A 201 21.89 -10.30 -14.44
CA HIS A 201 20.92 -11.14 -15.16
C HIS A 201 19.45 -10.76 -14.89
N PHE A 202 19.18 -9.62 -14.28
CA PHE A 202 17.80 -9.20 -14.03
C PHE A 202 17.08 -8.93 -15.33
N CYS A 203 15.96 -9.64 -15.56
CA CYS A 203 15.02 -9.42 -16.63
C CYS A 203 13.63 -9.15 -16.05
N LEU A 204 13.00 -8.09 -16.50
CA LEU A 204 11.59 -7.84 -16.27
C LEU A 204 10.83 -8.62 -17.34
N GLU A 205 10.33 -9.80 -17.01
CA GLU A 205 9.41 -10.53 -17.88
C GLU A 205 8.09 -9.75 -17.89
N THR A 206 7.73 -9.20 -19.06
CA THR A 206 6.38 -8.71 -19.28
C THR A 206 5.46 -9.93 -19.27
N GLN A 207 4.65 -10.11 -18.22
CA GLN A 207 3.59 -11.11 -18.26
C GLN A 207 2.73 -10.85 -19.49
N PRO A 208 2.55 -11.83 -20.38
CA PRO A 208 1.59 -11.67 -21.45
C PRO A 208 0.22 -11.44 -20.81
N LEU A 209 -0.47 -10.38 -21.22
CA LEU A 209 -1.87 -10.17 -20.88
C LEU A 209 -2.62 -11.44 -21.24
N LEU A 210 -3.07 -12.19 -20.23
CA LEU A 210 -3.96 -13.33 -20.46
C LEU A 210 -5.14 -12.80 -21.29
N PRO A 211 -5.49 -13.45 -22.43
CA PRO A 211 -6.64 -13.04 -23.20
C PRO A 211 -7.87 -13.12 -22.29
N ARG A 212 -8.68 -12.08 -22.28
CA ARG A 212 -9.98 -12.07 -21.63
C ARG A 212 -10.77 -13.23 -22.27
N LEU A 213 -10.94 -14.31 -21.52
CA LEU A 213 -11.91 -15.36 -21.90
C LEU A 213 -13.28 -14.69 -21.87
N GLY A 214 -13.89 -14.58 -23.05
CA GLY A 214 -15.21 -14.02 -23.29
C GLY A 214 -16.33 -14.84 -22.66
#